data_1e241cd066a3617509c70b5a9c107ce5
#
_entry.id   1e241cd066a3617509c70b5a9c107ce5
#
_cell.length_a   1.000
_cell.length_b   1.000
_cell.length_c   1.000
_cell.angle_alpha   90.00
_cell.angle_beta   90.00
_cell.angle_gamma   90.00
#
_symmetry.space_group_name_H-M   'P 1'
#
loop_
_entity.id
_entity.type
_entity.pdbx_description
1 polymer ?
#
loop_
_entity_poly.entity_id
_entity_poly.type
_entity_poly.pdbx_seq_one_letter_code
_entity_poly.pdbx_strand_id
1 'polypeptide(L)'
;MIPAPLYKDPIYNGAADPMVIRKESDGRFYMFYTQRRANQQVEGVSYCYGCAIGVAESPDGAHWHYRGALDLEFEFGQNTFWAPEIVYDRRTARYHMFVSYIQGVYFDWGGDARIEHYTSEDLFRWTREGSLSFGSARIIDPCLFELPSGGWRMWYKDERQNSATCCADSPDLFRWEYRGIACGDQPEEGPNVFSFGGKYWMIADVWDGLAVYSSDDCEHFVRQPENILRESGTRRDDQGRGAHADVYVAGDRAFIVYFTHPDPVDRPRSAVQMAELKIEDGRLTCDRNAEFDADWRA
;
A
#
# COMPACT_ATOMS: atom_id res chain seq x y z
N MET A 1 -11.38 21.12 -2.41
CA MET A 1 -11.26 20.22 -3.59
C MET A 1 -9.89 19.55 -3.58
N ILE A 2 -9.83 18.24 -3.78
CA ILE A 2 -8.58 17.46 -3.79
C ILE A 2 -7.80 17.70 -5.10
N PRO A 3 -6.50 18.01 -5.04
CA PRO A 3 -5.69 18.23 -6.23
C PRO A 3 -5.47 16.93 -7.02
N ALA A 4 -5.23 17.06 -8.32
CA ALA A 4 -4.76 15.97 -9.17
C ALA A 4 -3.49 16.42 -9.92
N PRO A 5 -2.37 15.69 -9.79
CA PRO A 5 -2.20 14.56 -8.87
C PRO A 5 -2.22 15.01 -7.41
N LEU A 6 -2.55 14.07 -6.51
CA LEU A 6 -2.46 14.30 -5.06
C LEU A 6 -1.02 14.57 -4.64
N TYR A 7 -0.09 13.75 -5.17
CA TYR A 7 1.33 13.87 -4.85
C TYR A 7 2.23 13.35 -5.97
N LYS A 8 3.42 13.93 -6.05
CA LYS A 8 4.53 13.47 -6.90
C LYS A 8 5.81 13.54 -6.10
N ASP A 9 6.61 12.49 -6.15
CA ASP A 9 7.92 12.49 -5.51
C ASP A 9 8.84 13.54 -6.14
N PRO A 10 9.32 14.53 -5.37
CA PRO A 10 10.13 15.62 -5.93
C PRO A 10 11.59 15.21 -6.23
N ILE A 11 12.04 14.06 -5.76
CA ILE A 11 13.43 13.61 -5.90
C ILE A 11 13.58 12.74 -7.15
N TYR A 12 12.74 11.69 -7.28
CA TYR A 12 12.91 10.69 -8.34
C TYR A 12 11.70 10.58 -9.27
N ASN A 13 10.61 11.31 -8.99
CA ASN A 13 9.38 11.29 -9.79
C ASN A 13 8.73 9.90 -9.90
N GLY A 14 8.92 9.05 -8.87
CA GLY A 14 8.55 7.65 -8.85
C GLY A 14 7.86 7.21 -7.56
N ALA A 15 6.90 8.00 -7.03
CA ALA A 15 6.09 7.60 -5.89
C ALA A 15 5.15 6.46 -6.30
N ALA A 16 5.25 5.31 -5.63
CA ALA A 16 4.43 4.13 -5.86
C ALA A 16 4.05 3.46 -4.53
N ASP A 17 3.07 2.58 -4.57
CA ASP A 17 2.63 1.78 -3.42
C ASP A 17 2.40 2.67 -2.18
N PRO A 18 1.54 3.73 -2.28
CA PRO A 18 1.33 4.68 -1.21
C PRO A 18 0.51 4.06 -0.08
N MET A 19 0.87 4.40 1.15
CA MET A 19 0.15 4.08 2.38
C MET A 19 -0.03 5.37 3.19
N VAL A 20 -1.22 5.61 3.75
CA VAL A 20 -1.53 6.84 4.48
C VAL A 20 -1.97 6.54 5.91
N ILE A 21 -1.35 7.21 6.87
CA ILE A 21 -1.73 7.13 8.27
C ILE A 21 -1.90 8.53 8.87
N ARG A 22 -2.90 8.68 9.74
CA ARG A 22 -3.06 9.87 10.57
C ARG A 22 -2.36 9.66 11.91
N LYS A 23 -1.47 10.57 12.27
CA LYS A 23 -0.82 10.56 13.58
C LYS A 23 -1.70 11.27 14.59
N GLU A 24 -2.20 10.53 15.58
CA GLU A 24 -3.15 11.08 16.56
C GLU A 24 -2.55 12.22 17.39
N SER A 25 -1.25 12.14 17.70
CA SER A 25 -0.59 13.10 18.60
C SER A 25 -0.44 14.52 18.04
N ASP A 26 -0.41 14.69 16.73
CA ASP A 26 -0.29 16.00 16.07
C ASP A 26 -1.43 16.28 15.07
N GLY A 27 -2.27 15.28 14.81
CA GLY A 27 -3.43 15.37 13.91
C GLY A 27 -3.07 15.45 12.43
N ARG A 28 -1.79 15.26 12.07
CA ARG A 28 -1.31 15.31 10.69
C ARG A 28 -1.41 13.97 10.01
N PHE A 29 -1.43 14.01 8.68
CA PHE A 29 -1.38 12.85 7.82
C PHE A 29 0.04 12.63 7.32
N TYR A 30 0.45 11.36 7.25
CA TYR A 30 1.73 10.94 6.72
C TYR A 30 1.49 9.90 5.63
N MET A 31 2.13 10.10 4.48
CA MET A 31 2.16 9.14 3.38
C MET A 31 3.54 8.52 3.32
N PHE A 32 3.60 7.20 3.36
CA PHE A 32 4.79 6.40 3.13
C PHE A 32 4.63 5.71 1.79
N TYR A 33 5.70 5.65 1.00
CA TYR A 33 5.60 5.13 -0.35
C TYR A 33 6.94 4.58 -0.84
N THR A 34 6.92 3.63 -1.76
CA THR A 34 8.10 3.18 -2.47
C THR A 34 8.65 4.33 -3.30
N GLN A 35 9.85 4.80 -2.99
CA GLN A 35 10.50 5.89 -3.69
C GLN A 35 11.29 5.36 -4.88
N ARG A 36 10.58 4.94 -5.96
CA ARG A 36 11.20 4.41 -7.19
C ARG A 36 12.06 5.48 -7.87
N ARG A 37 13.22 5.09 -8.39
CA ARG A 37 14.20 5.98 -9.00
C ARG A 37 13.86 6.29 -10.47
N ALA A 38 12.64 6.72 -10.75
CA ALA A 38 12.05 6.82 -12.08
C ALA A 38 12.77 7.77 -13.04
N ASN A 39 13.51 8.78 -12.54
CA ASN A 39 14.30 9.70 -13.34
C ASN A 39 15.70 9.20 -13.68
N GLN A 40 16.06 7.98 -13.28
CA GLN A 40 17.36 7.39 -13.59
C GLN A 40 17.28 6.56 -14.87
N GLN A 41 18.26 6.74 -15.75
CA GLN A 41 18.41 5.92 -16.96
C GLN A 41 19.13 4.63 -16.59
N VAL A 42 18.37 3.56 -16.37
CA VAL A 42 18.86 2.25 -15.97
C VAL A 42 18.22 1.15 -16.80
N GLU A 43 18.82 -0.03 -16.80
CA GLU A 43 18.33 -1.19 -17.55
C GLU A 43 17.08 -1.81 -16.87
N GLY A 44 16.13 -2.21 -17.70
CA GLY A 44 14.95 -2.96 -17.30
C GLY A 44 14.16 -2.27 -16.18
N VAL A 45 13.89 -3.00 -15.11
CA VAL A 45 13.16 -2.50 -13.93
C VAL A 45 14.08 -2.09 -12.77
N SER A 46 15.38 -1.90 -13.02
CA SER A 46 16.33 -1.53 -11.96
C SER A 46 16.00 -0.22 -11.25
N TYR A 47 15.18 0.65 -11.84
CA TYR A 47 14.67 1.86 -11.20
C TYR A 47 13.73 1.58 -10.03
N CYS A 48 13.13 0.38 -9.97
CA CYS A 48 12.32 -0.10 -8.84
C CYS A 48 13.15 -0.65 -7.69
N TYR A 49 14.44 -0.90 -7.89
CA TYR A 49 15.34 -1.44 -6.89
C TYR A 49 16.27 -0.36 -6.31
N GLY A 50 16.92 -0.66 -5.18
CA GLY A 50 17.71 0.32 -4.42
C GLY A 50 16.84 1.50 -3.95
N CYS A 51 15.57 1.24 -3.70
CA CYS A 51 14.59 2.22 -3.27
C CYS A 51 14.52 2.27 -1.75
N ALA A 52 14.45 3.47 -1.20
CA ALA A 52 14.04 3.72 0.17
C ALA A 52 12.51 3.89 0.26
N ILE A 53 11.99 4.02 1.46
CA ILE A 53 10.62 4.45 1.70
C ILE A 53 10.62 5.98 1.86
N GLY A 54 9.98 6.66 0.91
CA GLY A 54 9.77 8.10 0.95
C GLY A 54 8.66 8.46 1.94
N VAL A 55 8.78 9.66 2.53
CA VAL A 55 7.81 10.20 3.47
C VAL A 55 7.32 11.55 2.99
N ALA A 56 6.01 11.72 2.93
CA ALA A 56 5.36 13.01 2.75
C ALA A 56 4.40 13.27 3.93
N GLU A 57 4.20 14.54 4.25
CA GLU A 57 3.37 15.00 5.37
C GLU A 57 2.32 15.97 4.86
N SER A 58 1.11 15.91 5.42
CA SER A 58 0.04 16.84 5.11
C SER A 58 -0.72 17.28 6.38
N PRO A 59 -1.06 18.57 6.51
CA PRO A 59 -1.92 19.05 7.59
C PRO A 59 -3.42 18.73 7.38
N ASP A 60 -3.81 18.42 6.14
CA ASP A 60 -5.22 18.36 5.72
C ASP A 60 -5.56 17.21 4.76
N GLY A 61 -4.56 16.35 4.43
CA GLY A 61 -4.72 15.24 3.48
C GLY A 61 -4.77 15.65 2.00
N ALA A 62 -4.78 16.95 1.70
CA ALA A 62 -4.81 17.49 0.33
C ALA A 62 -3.47 18.08 -0.11
N HIS A 63 -2.77 18.76 0.79
CA HIS A 63 -1.51 19.44 0.50
C HIS A 63 -0.35 18.70 1.14
N TRP A 64 0.45 18.03 0.30
CA TRP A 64 1.52 17.13 0.75
C TRP A 64 2.90 17.75 0.56
N HIS A 65 3.76 17.59 1.56
CA HIS A 65 5.14 18.08 1.57
C HIS A 65 6.11 16.92 1.81
N TYR A 66 7.10 16.77 0.95
CA TYR A 66 8.18 15.79 1.11
C TYR A 66 8.98 16.05 2.39
N ARG A 67 9.23 14.99 3.16
CA ARG A 67 9.96 15.05 4.43
C ARG A 67 11.29 14.31 4.42
N GLY A 68 11.58 13.58 3.39
CA GLY A 68 12.79 12.75 3.27
C GLY A 68 12.45 11.31 2.99
N ALA A 69 13.46 10.46 3.05
CA ALA A 69 13.32 9.02 3.03
C ALA A 69 13.72 8.44 4.39
N LEU A 70 13.15 7.29 4.73
CA LEU A 70 13.48 6.57 5.96
C LEU A 70 14.86 5.92 5.85
N ASP A 71 15.59 5.92 6.94
CA ASP A 71 16.83 5.16 7.11
C ASP A 71 16.49 3.79 7.72
N LEU A 72 16.31 2.80 6.84
CA LEU A 72 15.92 1.43 7.20
C LEU A 72 17.01 0.40 6.88
N GLU A 73 18.13 0.83 6.29
CA GLU A 73 19.18 -0.08 5.83
C GLU A 73 19.84 -0.83 6.97
N PHE A 74 20.06 -2.12 6.79
CA PHE A 74 20.68 -2.99 7.81
C PHE A 74 21.63 -4.03 7.24
N GLU A 75 21.62 -4.23 5.90
CA GLU A 75 22.54 -5.15 5.21
C GLU A 75 23.62 -4.37 4.48
N PHE A 76 24.80 -4.96 4.38
CA PHE A 76 25.87 -4.41 3.56
C PHE A 76 25.51 -4.51 2.08
N GLY A 77 25.73 -3.43 1.34
CA GLY A 77 25.41 -3.33 -0.09
C GLY A 77 24.14 -2.54 -0.32
N GLN A 78 23.46 -2.80 -1.44
CA GLN A 78 22.22 -2.09 -1.77
C GLN A 78 21.02 -2.80 -1.18
N ASN A 79 20.15 -2.03 -0.54
CA ASN A 79 18.90 -2.46 0.02
C ASN A 79 17.73 -1.92 -0.83
N THR A 80 16.69 -2.72 -0.99
CA THR A 80 15.46 -2.35 -1.69
C THR A 80 14.30 -2.54 -0.75
N PHE A 81 13.51 -1.47 -0.55
CA PHE A 81 12.30 -1.47 0.26
C PHE A 81 11.11 -1.11 -0.61
N TRP A 82 10.02 -1.91 -0.54
CA TRP A 82 8.78 -1.68 -1.27
C TRP A 82 7.57 -1.78 -0.36
N ALA A 83 6.50 -1.07 -0.76
CA ALA A 83 5.15 -1.22 -0.23
C ALA A 83 5.12 -1.30 1.30
N PRO A 84 5.35 -0.18 1.98
CA PRO A 84 5.26 -0.13 3.44
C PRO A 84 3.80 -0.23 3.89
N GLU A 85 3.57 -0.94 4.98
CA GLU A 85 2.32 -0.95 5.71
C GLU A 85 2.58 -0.55 7.16
N ILE A 86 1.80 0.37 7.71
CA ILE A 86 2.02 0.89 9.07
C ILE A 86 0.71 0.86 9.85
N VAL A 87 0.73 0.23 11.01
CA VAL A 87 -0.36 0.24 11.97
C VAL A 87 0.07 0.82 13.30
N TYR A 88 -0.87 1.42 14.03
CA TYR A 88 -0.64 1.90 15.39
C TYR A 88 -1.26 0.93 16.41
N ASP A 89 -0.42 0.26 17.18
CA ASP A 89 -0.89 -0.59 18.29
C ASP A 89 -1.16 0.27 19.53
N ARG A 90 -2.44 0.50 19.81
CA ARG A 90 -2.88 1.30 20.97
C ARG A 90 -2.52 0.66 22.30
N ARG A 91 -2.29 -0.66 22.35
CA ARG A 91 -1.92 -1.39 23.59
C ARG A 91 -0.49 -1.07 24.02
N THR A 92 0.40 -0.91 23.04
CA THR A 92 1.82 -0.62 23.28
C THR A 92 2.18 0.84 23.02
N ALA A 93 1.26 1.63 22.47
CA ALA A 93 1.47 3.01 22.02
C ALA A 93 2.63 3.12 21.02
N ARG A 94 2.76 2.14 20.11
CA ARG A 94 3.81 2.09 19.08
C ARG A 94 3.24 1.93 17.69
N TYR A 95 3.96 2.49 16.74
CA TYR A 95 3.76 2.19 15.32
C TYR A 95 4.57 0.95 14.96
N HIS A 96 3.96 0.08 14.17
CA HIS A 96 4.59 -1.10 13.59
C HIS A 96 4.55 -0.95 12.08
N MET A 97 5.71 -1.01 11.43
CA MET A 97 5.84 -1.03 9.98
C MET A 97 6.26 -2.41 9.52
N PHE A 98 5.55 -2.91 8.54
CA PHE A 98 5.91 -4.10 7.78
C PHE A 98 6.20 -3.64 6.35
N VAL A 99 7.34 -4.04 5.80
CA VAL A 99 7.80 -3.54 4.52
C VAL A 99 8.48 -4.65 3.73
N SER A 100 8.19 -4.74 2.45
CA SER A 100 8.85 -5.70 1.56
C SER A 100 10.33 -5.34 1.42
N TYR A 101 11.20 -6.32 1.55
CA TYR A 101 12.64 -6.15 1.47
C TYR A 101 13.28 -7.13 0.50
N ILE A 102 14.16 -6.62 -0.34
CA ILE A 102 15.03 -7.39 -1.24
C ILE A 102 16.45 -6.86 -1.11
N GLN A 103 17.41 -7.75 -0.93
CA GLN A 103 18.81 -7.37 -0.96
C GLN A 103 19.30 -7.28 -2.42
N GLY A 104 19.86 -6.13 -2.78
CA GLY A 104 20.44 -5.89 -4.11
C GLY A 104 19.55 -5.09 -5.06
N VAL A 105 20.06 -4.96 -6.28
CA VAL A 105 19.41 -4.30 -7.41
C VAL A 105 19.44 -5.25 -8.60
N TYR A 106 18.29 -5.45 -9.22
CA TYR A 106 18.11 -6.36 -10.34
C TYR A 106 17.56 -5.60 -11.55
N PHE A 107 17.86 -6.07 -12.76
CA PHE A 107 17.33 -5.49 -14.00
C PHE A 107 16.00 -6.12 -14.42
N ASP A 108 15.64 -7.23 -13.81
CA ASP A 108 14.37 -7.94 -13.94
C ASP A 108 13.67 -8.03 -12.57
N TRP A 109 12.47 -8.59 -12.53
CA TRP A 109 11.74 -8.83 -11.27
C TRP A 109 12.32 -10.04 -10.52
N GLY A 110 13.58 -9.92 -10.09
CA GLY A 110 14.36 -10.98 -9.42
C GLY A 110 14.62 -10.72 -7.94
N GLY A 111 15.42 -11.63 -7.34
CA GLY A 111 15.84 -11.60 -5.94
C GLY A 111 14.84 -12.26 -4.98
N ASP A 112 15.36 -12.80 -3.89
CA ASP A 112 14.52 -13.26 -2.79
C ASP A 112 13.93 -12.07 -2.03
N ALA A 113 12.66 -12.19 -1.62
CA ALA A 113 11.95 -11.14 -0.93
C ALA A 113 11.35 -11.66 0.39
N ARG A 114 11.37 -10.81 1.39
CA ARG A 114 10.78 -11.06 2.71
C ARG A 114 10.15 -9.79 3.25
N ILE A 115 9.36 -9.89 4.30
CA ILE A 115 8.77 -8.75 4.98
C ILE A 115 9.62 -8.45 6.21
N GLU A 116 10.12 -7.22 6.32
CA GLU A 116 10.83 -6.73 7.49
C GLU A 116 9.88 -6.00 8.42
N HIS A 117 10.03 -6.24 9.72
CA HIS A 117 9.24 -5.61 10.78
C HIS A 117 10.09 -4.58 11.51
N TYR A 118 9.55 -3.36 11.64
CA TYR A 118 10.12 -2.26 12.39
C TYR A 118 9.10 -1.68 13.37
N THR A 119 9.58 -1.08 14.46
CA THR A 119 8.75 -0.32 15.40
C THR A 119 9.22 1.11 15.54
N SER A 120 8.29 2.02 15.86
CA SER A 120 8.57 3.45 16.07
C SER A 120 7.62 4.07 17.11
N GLU A 121 8.08 5.11 17.78
CA GLU A 121 7.25 5.97 18.63
C GLU A 121 6.81 7.26 17.92
N ASP A 122 7.49 7.61 16.81
CA ASP A 122 7.34 8.93 16.18
C ASP A 122 7.09 8.91 14.66
N LEU A 123 7.07 7.73 14.01
CA LEU A 123 6.99 7.52 12.55
C LEU A 123 8.26 7.86 11.76
N PHE A 124 9.32 8.32 12.41
CA PHE A 124 10.56 8.76 11.74
C PHE A 124 11.78 7.93 12.13
N ARG A 125 11.86 7.53 13.40
CA ARG A 125 12.94 6.68 13.91
C ARG A 125 12.44 5.28 14.10
N TRP A 126 12.98 4.37 13.31
CA TRP A 126 12.52 2.99 13.24
C TRP A 126 13.58 2.04 13.83
N THR A 127 13.14 1.12 14.65
CA THR A 127 13.96 0.03 15.18
C THR A 127 13.53 -1.26 14.50
N ARG A 128 14.50 -1.95 13.88
CA ARG A 128 14.24 -3.25 13.25
C ARG A 128 14.01 -4.32 14.31
N GLU A 129 12.91 -5.06 14.19
CA GLU A 129 12.53 -6.15 15.10
C GLU A 129 12.85 -7.53 14.51
N GLY A 130 12.72 -7.70 13.21
CA GLY A 130 13.00 -8.98 12.56
C GLY A 130 12.43 -9.11 11.16
N SER A 131 12.50 -10.33 10.63
CA SER A 131 12.04 -10.69 9.29
C SER A 131 10.97 -11.77 9.34
N LEU A 132 10.04 -11.73 8.39
CA LEU A 132 9.00 -12.72 8.15
C LEU A 132 9.14 -13.29 6.74
N SER A 133 9.02 -14.59 6.59
CA SER A 133 9.05 -15.27 5.28
C SER A 133 7.94 -16.31 5.11
N PHE A 134 7.35 -16.78 6.20
CA PHE A 134 6.34 -17.85 6.21
C PHE A 134 6.74 -19.10 5.39
N GLY A 135 8.04 -19.37 5.29
CA GLY A 135 8.58 -20.49 4.52
C GLY A 135 8.63 -20.28 3.01
N SER A 136 8.29 -19.10 2.52
CA SER A 136 8.46 -18.70 1.11
C SER A 136 9.70 -17.83 0.93
N ALA A 137 10.35 -17.98 -0.20
CA ALA A 137 11.51 -17.15 -0.57
C ALA A 137 11.10 -15.81 -1.21
N ARG A 138 9.80 -15.57 -1.45
CA ARG A 138 9.37 -14.35 -2.14
C ARG A 138 7.98 -13.92 -1.75
N ILE A 139 7.90 -13.21 -0.63
CA ILE A 139 6.68 -12.56 -0.14
C ILE A 139 6.85 -11.05 -0.12
N ILE A 140 5.83 -10.33 -0.58
CA ILE A 140 5.81 -8.86 -0.67
C ILE A 140 4.42 -8.30 -0.34
N ASP A 141 4.33 -6.98 -0.28
CA ASP A 141 3.09 -6.19 -0.20
C ASP A 141 2.22 -6.55 1.02
N PRO A 142 2.76 -6.40 2.23
CA PRO A 142 1.96 -6.64 3.45
C PRO A 142 0.85 -5.60 3.59
N CYS A 143 -0.31 -6.05 4.03
CA CYS A 143 -1.41 -5.23 4.53
C CYS A 143 -1.89 -5.79 5.86
N LEU A 144 -2.15 -4.93 6.83
CA LEU A 144 -2.55 -5.35 8.18
C LEU A 144 -3.91 -4.79 8.57
N PHE A 145 -4.71 -5.64 9.22
CA PHE A 145 -5.98 -5.23 9.80
C PHE A 145 -6.18 -5.87 11.18
N GLU A 146 -6.70 -5.09 12.13
CA GLU A 146 -7.08 -5.60 13.45
C GLU A 146 -8.39 -6.38 13.32
N LEU A 147 -8.35 -7.67 13.68
CA LEU A 147 -9.51 -8.55 13.53
C LEU A 147 -10.61 -8.21 14.54
N PRO A 148 -11.90 -8.35 14.18
CA PRO A 148 -13.02 -8.16 15.11
C PRO A 148 -12.94 -9.08 16.34
N SER A 149 -12.34 -10.26 16.19
CA SER A 149 -12.11 -11.22 17.27
C SER A 149 -10.94 -10.86 18.19
N GLY A 150 -10.21 -9.79 17.87
CA GLY A 150 -8.97 -9.39 18.51
C GLY A 150 -7.73 -10.01 17.85
N GLY A 151 -6.59 -9.33 18.00
CA GLY A 151 -5.36 -9.65 17.27
C GLY A 151 -5.33 -9.04 15.88
N TRP A 152 -4.35 -9.43 15.08
CA TRP A 152 -4.04 -8.85 13.80
C TRP A 152 -3.99 -9.93 12.73
N ARG A 153 -4.39 -9.59 11.52
CA ARG A 153 -4.13 -10.39 10.33
C ARG A 153 -3.33 -9.56 9.34
N MET A 154 -2.31 -10.20 8.79
CA MET A 154 -1.57 -9.71 7.65
C MET A 154 -2.03 -10.46 6.40
N TRP A 155 -2.36 -9.73 5.34
CA TRP A 155 -2.45 -10.26 3.98
C TRP A 155 -1.21 -9.83 3.23
N TYR A 156 -0.72 -10.68 2.35
CA TYR A 156 0.49 -10.42 1.57
C TYR A 156 0.48 -11.26 0.28
N LYS A 157 1.21 -10.81 -0.73
CA LYS A 157 1.43 -11.57 -1.95
C LYS A 157 2.54 -12.60 -1.74
N ASP A 158 2.29 -13.85 -2.14
CA ASP A 158 3.33 -14.87 -2.26
C ASP A 158 3.55 -15.24 -3.74
N GLU A 159 4.64 -14.77 -4.32
CA GLU A 159 4.96 -15.03 -5.73
C GLU A 159 5.28 -16.50 -6.00
N ARG A 160 5.65 -17.28 -5.01
CA ARG A 160 5.87 -18.72 -5.12
C ARG A 160 4.58 -19.54 -5.12
N GLN A 161 3.49 -18.92 -4.72
CA GLN A 161 2.14 -19.49 -4.76
C GLN A 161 1.29 -18.84 -5.86
N ASN A 162 1.83 -18.72 -7.07
CA ASN A 162 1.15 -18.12 -8.23
C ASN A 162 0.70 -16.67 -7.99
N SER A 163 1.47 -15.90 -7.20
CA SER A 163 1.12 -14.53 -6.80
C SER A 163 -0.27 -14.45 -6.13
N ALA A 164 -0.61 -15.44 -5.34
CA ALA A 164 -1.84 -15.44 -4.55
C ALA A 164 -1.70 -14.52 -3.33
N THR A 165 -2.81 -13.97 -2.88
CA THR A 165 -2.91 -13.33 -1.58
C THR A 165 -2.99 -14.38 -0.48
N CYS A 166 -1.94 -14.46 0.33
CA CYS A 166 -1.85 -15.32 1.51
C CYS A 166 -2.14 -14.52 2.78
N CYS A 167 -2.40 -15.20 3.90
CA CYS A 167 -2.56 -14.53 5.17
C CYS A 167 -1.90 -15.25 6.34
N ALA A 168 -1.61 -14.46 7.39
CA ALA A 168 -1.07 -14.91 8.66
C ALA A 168 -1.68 -14.10 9.81
N ASP A 169 -1.88 -14.74 10.97
CA ASP A 169 -2.47 -14.14 12.17
C ASP A 169 -1.42 -13.90 13.24
N SER A 170 -1.61 -12.83 14.02
CA SER A 170 -0.76 -12.50 15.16
C SER A 170 -1.59 -11.94 16.33
N PRO A 171 -1.33 -12.39 17.57
CA PRO A 171 -1.94 -11.77 18.74
C PRO A 171 -1.27 -10.44 19.15
N ASP A 172 -0.05 -10.16 18.67
CA ASP A 172 0.81 -9.13 19.24
C ASP A 172 1.71 -8.41 18.23
N LEU A 173 1.56 -8.64 16.91
CA LEU A 173 2.38 -8.13 15.81
C LEU A 173 3.83 -8.68 15.78
N PHE A 174 4.20 -9.56 16.68
CA PHE A 174 5.54 -10.17 16.75
C PHE A 174 5.53 -11.65 16.42
N ARG A 175 4.54 -12.39 16.91
CA ARG A 175 4.40 -13.83 16.68
C ARG A 175 3.33 -14.06 15.64
N TRP A 176 3.69 -14.68 14.53
CA TRP A 176 2.82 -14.88 13.37
C TRP A 176 2.60 -16.35 13.09
N GLU A 177 1.36 -16.72 12.79
CA GLU A 177 0.96 -18.05 12.35
C GLU A 177 0.38 -17.97 10.93
N TYR A 178 0.99 -18.70 9.99
CA TYR A 178 0.50 -18.80 8.61
C TYR A 178 -0.88 -19.48 8.57
N ARG A 179 -1.83 -18.87 7.86
CA ARG A 179 -3.22 -19.34 7.77
C ARG A 179 -3.59 -19.92 6.41
N GLY A 180 -2.80 -19.70 5.39
CA GLY A 180 -3.04 -20.21 4.04
C GLY A 180 -3.27 -19.12 3.00
N ILE A 181 -3.83 -19.53 1.86
CA ILE A 181 -4.24 -18.64 0.77
C ILE A 181 -5.61 -18.04 1.14
N ALA A 182 -5.70 -16.71 1.16
CA ALA A 182 -6.95 -15.97 1.35
C ALA A 182 -7.70 -15.77 0.03
N CYS A 183 -6.96 -15.36 -1.04
CA CYS A 183 -7.48 -15.23 -2.40
C CYS A 183 -6.43 -15.76 -3.37
N GLY A 184 -6.84 -16.63 -4.28
CA GLY A 184 -5.93 -17.31 -5.21
C GLY A 184 -6.57 -17.64 -6.56
N ASP A 185 -7.70 -17.03 -6.88
CA ASP A 185 -8.43 -17.28 -8.14
C ASP A 185 -7.64 -16.79 -9.36
N GLN A 186 -6.80 -15.80 -9.16
CA GLN A 186 -5.90 -15.22 -10.16
C GLN A 186 -4.66 -14.64 -9.48
N PRO A 187 -3.57 -14.43 -10.24
CA PRO A 187 -2.43 -13.66 -9.76
C PRO A 187 -2.83 -12.21 -9.41
N GLU A 188 -2.36 -11.73 -8.27
CA GLU A 188 -2.63 -10.37 -7.78
C GLU A 188 -1.49 -9.87 -6.88
N GLU A 189 -1.50 -8.57 -6.56
CA GLU A 189 -0.54 -7.94 -5.65
C GLU A 189 -1.19 -6.80 -4.87
N GLY A 190 -0.49 -6.28 -3.86
CA GLY A 190 -0.92 -5.12 -3.11
C GLY A 190 -2.30 -5.28 -2.47
N PRO A 191 -2.59 -6.37 -1.72
CA PRO A 191 -3.85 -6.47 -1.01
C PRO A 191 -3.98 -5.33 -0.01
N ASN A 192 -5.18 -4.72 0.08
CA ASN A 192 -5.50 -3.74 1.11
C ASN A 192 -6.88 -4.05 1.69
N VAL A 193 -6.95 -4.25 3.01
CA VAL A 193 -8.17 -4.64 3.72
C VAL A 193 -8.64 -3.52 4.63
N PHE A 194 -9.93 -3.20 4.55
CA PHE A 194 -10.55 -2.13 5.33
C PHE A 194 -12.01 -2.46 5.66
N SER A 195 -12.57 -1.74 6.66
CA SER A 195 -14.00 -1.83 7.01
C SER A 195 -14.70 -0.57 6.55
N PHE A 196 -15.78 -0.71 5.76
CA PHE A 196 -16.57 0.40 5.28
C PHE A 196 -18.03 0.00 5.03
N GLY A 197 -18.98 0.84 5.45
CA GLY A 197 -20.42 0.61 5.25
C GLY A 197 -20.94 -0.68 5.88
N GLY A 198 -20.35 -1.11 7.01
CA GLY A 198 -20.76 -2.30 7.74
C GLY A 198 -20.27 -3.63 7.16
N LYS A 199 -19.34 -3.58 6.19
CA LYS A 199 -18.67 -4.75 5.59
C LYS A 199 -17.17 -4.62 5.67
N TYR A 200 -16.47 -5.73 5.47
CA TYR A 200 -15.04 -5.79 5.20
C TYR A 200 -14.83 -5.88 3.70
N TRP A 201 -13.87 -5.11 3.22
CA TRP A 201 -13.49 -5.07 1.82
C TRP A 201 -12.02 -5.38 1.69
N MET A 202 -11.65 -6.04 0.61
CA MET A 202 -10.26 -6.16 0.17
C MET A 202 -10.19 -5.70 -1.28
N ILE A 203 -9.19 -4.90 -1.58
CA ILE A 203 -8.79 -4.56 -2.96
C ILE A 203 -7.42 -5.16 -3.24
N ALA A 204 -7.16 -5.56 -4.48
CA ALA A 204 -5.85 -6.06 -4.90
C ALA A 204 -5.57 -5.67 -6.35
N ASP A 205 -4.32 -5.32 -6.69
CA ASP A 205 -3.92 -4.99 -8.05
C ASP A 205 -3.82 -6.27 -8.88
N VAL A 206 -4.57 -6.32 -9.96
CA VAL A 206 -4.60 -7.44 -10.90
C VAL A 206 -4.07 -7.05 -12.28
N TRP A 207 -3.31 -5.95 -12.34
CA TRP A 207 -2.74 -5.35 -13.56
C TRP A 207 -3.79 -5.01 -14.64
N ASP A 208 -5.04 -4.98 -14.23
CA ASP A 208 -6.22 -4.54 -14.99
C ASP A 208 -7.15 -3.70 -14.08
N GLY A 209 -6.57 -2.71 -13.38
CA GLY A 209 -7.18 -2.03 -12.25
C GLY A 209 -7.15 -2.91 -11.00
N LEU A 210 -8.02 -2.61 -10.03
CA LEU A 210 -8.05 -3.30 -8.75
C LEU A 210 -9.25 -4.24 -8.66
N ALA A 211 -9.00 -5.51 -8.40
CA ALA A 211 -10.02 -6.46 -7.98
C ALA A 211 -10.62 -6.02 -6.63
N VAL A 212 -11.90 -6.28 -6.43
CA VAL A 212 -12.61 -5.96 -5.20
C VAL A 212 -13.22 -7.22 -4.64
N TYR A 213 -13.05 -7.43 -3.35
CA TYR A 213 -13.66 -8.52 -2.61
C TYR A 213 -14.42 -7.96 -1.41
N SER A 214 -15.53 -8.59 -1.05
CA SER A 214 -16.31 -8.25 0.15
C SER A 214 -16.43 -9.42 1.09
N SER A 215 -16.53 -9.12 2.38
CA SER A 215 -16.72 -10.12 3.44
C SER A 215 -17.62 -9.56 4.54
N ASP A 216 -18.41 -10.41 5.16
CA ASP A 216 -19.21 -10.07 6.34
C ASP A 216 -18.48 -10.41 7.65
N ASP A 217 -17.42 -11.26 7.59
CA ASP A 217 -16.73 -11.81 8.76
C ASP A 217 -15.22 -11.54 8.79
N CYS A 218 -14.65 -10.86 7.76
CA CYS A 218 -13.22 -10.64 7.56
C CYS A 218 -12.41 -11.94 7.36
N GLU A 219 -13.09 -13.05 7.07
CA GLU A 219 -12.49 -14.39 6.85
C GLU A 219 -12.74 -14.87 5.42
N HIS A 220 -13.99 -14.80 4.97
CA HIS A 220 -14.44 -15.32 3.69
C HIS A 220 -14.70 -14.17 2.73
N PHE A 221 -13.76 -13.92 1.83
CA PHE A 221 -13.84 -12.86 0.83
C PHE A 221 -14.44 -13.38 -0.47
N VAL A 222 -15.46 -12.68 -0.97
CA VAL A 222 -16.13 -12.98 -2.24
C VAL A 222 -15.83 -11.89 -3.24
N ARG A 223 -15.29 -12.28 -4.39
CA ARG A 223 -14.92 -11.33 -5.44
C ARG A 223 -16.13 -10.69 -6.10
N GLN A 224 -16.06 -9.38 -6.30
CA GLN A 224 -16.98 -8.60 -7.13
C GLN A 224 -16.62 -8.81 -8.63
N PRO A 225 -17.60 -8.83 -9.55
CA PRO A 225 -17.33 -9.08 -10.97
C PRO A 225 -16.47 -8.00 -11.65
N GLU A 226 -16.67 -6.74 -11.28
CA GLU A 226 -16.00 -5.60 -11.89
C GLU A 226 -14.80 -5.13 -11.05
N ASN A 227 -13.69 -4.84 -11.75
CA ASN A 227 -12.55 -4.15 -11.16
C ASN A 227 -12.82 -2.64 -11.11
N ILE A 228 -12.31 -1.98 -10.07
CA ILE A 228 -12.28 -0.51 -10.01
C ILE A 228 -10.96 0.02 -10.59
N LEU A 229 -10.90 1.30 -10.96
CA LEU A 229 -9.71 2.00 -11.48
C LEU A 229 -9.08 1.36 -12.73
N ARG A 230 -9.86 0.59 -13.49
CA ARG A 230 -9.42 -0.07 -14.71
C ARG A 230 -9.20 0.94 -15.85
N GLU A 231 -10.16 1.82 -16.05
CA GLU A 231 -10.12 2.80 -17.12
C GLU A 231 -9.26 4.02 -16.75
N SER A 232 -8.62 4.62 -17.75
CA SER A 232 -7.86 5.86 -17.58
C SER A 232 -8.72 6.97 -17.03
N GLY A 233 -8.19 7.71 -16.06
CA GLY A 233 -8.79 8.95 -15.59
C GLY A 233 -8.61 10.10 -16.59
N THR A 234 -9.40 11.16 -16.40
CA THR A 234 -9.33 12.40 -17.19
C THR A 234 -8.63 13.52 -16.44
N ARG A 235 -8.42 13.36 -15.14
CA ARG A 235 -7.70 14.35 -14.33
C ARG A 235 -6.21 14.36 -14.69
N ARG A 236 -5.53 15.42 -14.26
CA ARG A 236 -4.10 15.59 -14.53
C ARG A 236 -3.26 14.44 -13.94
N ASP A 237 -2.37 13.87 -14.73
CA ASP A 237 -1.49 12.74 -14.39
C ASP A 237 -2.24 11.49 -13.85
N ASP A 238 -3.53 11.33 -14.25
CA ASP A 238 -4.40 10.21 -13.87
C ASP A 238 -4.70 9.27 -15.05
N GLN A 239 -3.88 9.31 -16.09
CA GLN A 239 -3.95 8.41 -17.22
C GLN A 239 -3.41 7.03 -16.84
N GLY A 240 -3.86 6.02 -17.57
CA GLY A 240 -3.56 4.63 -17.23
C GLY A 240 -4.47 4.08 -16.12
N ARG A 241 -4.35 2.81 -15.87
CA ARG A 241 -5.05 2.14 -14.76
C ARG A 241 -4.47 2.58 -13.41
N GLY A 242 -5.30 2.53 -12.38
CA GLY A 242 -4.82 2.65 -10.99
C GLY A 242 -4.12 1.35 -10.57
N ALA A 243 -3.07 1.48 -9.79
CA ALA A 243 -2.24 0.39 -9.30
C ALA A 243 -2.08 0.51 -7.78
N HIS A 244 -1.68 -0.57 -7.14
CA HIS A 244 -1.43 -0.80 -5.72
C HIS A 244 -1.85 0.38 -4.84
N ALA A 245 -2.91 0.22 -4.07
CA ALA A 245 -3.59 1.32 -3.39
C ALA A 245 -3.77 1.05 -1.91
N ASP A 246 -3.92 2.13 -1.17
CA ASP A 246 -4.34 2.15 0.22
C ASP A 246 -5.72 2.81 0.36
N VAL A 247 -6.47 2.43 1.38
CA VAL A 247 -7.79 3.01 1.67
C VAL A 247 -7.82 3.62 3.07
N TYR A 248 -8.03 4.92 3.11
CA TYR A 248 -8.26 5.66 4.34
C TYR A 248 -9.76 5.84 4.59
N VAL A 249 -10.26 5.32 5.70
CA VAL A 249 -11.67 5.45 6.11
C VAL A 249 -11.80 6.56 7.16
N ALA A 250 -12.63 7.55 6.87
CA ALA A 250 -12.94 8.68 7.75
C ALA A 250 -14.45 8.72 8.01
N GLY A 251 -14.88 8.23 9.17
CA GLY A 251 -16.29 8.17 9.53
C GLY A 251 -17.12 7.32 8.56
N ASP A 252 -18.03 7.96 7.83
CA ASP A 252 -18.90 7.34 6.84
C ASP A 252 -18.39 7.48 5.39
N ARG A 253 -17.14 7.91 5.21
CA ARG A 253 -16.49 8.06 3.91
C ARG A 253 -15.24 7.22 3.80
N ALA A 254 -14.93 6.76 2.60
CA ALA A 254 -13.70 6.02 2.30
C ALA A 254 -13.00 6.64 1.09
N PHE A 255 -11.69 6.78 1.19
CA PHE A 255 -10.85 7.39 0.18
C PHE A 255 -9.76 6.42 -0.24
N ILE A 256 -9.67 6.14 -1.54
CA ILE A 256 -8.61 5.32 -2.10
C ILE A 256 -7.47 6.21 -2.59
N VAL A 257 -6.27 5.90 -2.13
CA VAL A 257 -5.02 6.53 -2.55
C VAL A 257 -4.24 5.51 -3.36
N TYR A 258 -4.02 5.78 -4.64
CA TYR A 258 -3.43 4.87 -5.59
C TYR A 258 -2.38 5.58 -6.44
N PHE A 259 -1.54 4.84 -7.15
CA PHE A 259 -0.65 5.46 -8.11
C PHE A 259 -0.99 5.08 -9.55
N THR A 260 -0.52 5.90 -10.48
CA THR A 260 -0.66 5.67 -11.92
C THR A 260 0.68 5.85 -12.60
N HIS A 261 0.83 5.28 -13.79
CA HIS A 261 1.88 5.59 -14.76
C HIS A 261 1.27 6.44 -15.88
N PRO A 262 1.25 7.78 -15.72
CA PRO A 262 0.47 8.66 -16.61
C PRO A 262 1.06 8.82 -18.00
N ASP A 263 2.36 8.55 -18.17
CA ASP A 263 3.06 8.73 -19.43
C ASP A 263 3.41 7.39 -20.07
N PRO A 264 2.86 7.06 -21.25
CA PRO A 264 3.16 5.80 -21.93
C PRO A 264 4.60 5.75 -22.48
N VAL A 265 5.28 6.88 -22.61
CA VAL A 265 6.67 6.99 -23.09
C VAL A 265 7.64 6.93 -21.90
N ASP A 266 7.41 7.75 -20.88
CA ASP A 266 8.18 7.75 -19.63
C ASP A 266 7.51 6.83 -18.59
N ARG A 267 7.50 5.54 -18.89
CA ARG A 267 6.85 4.50 -18.09
C ARG A 267 7.30 4.40 -16.64
N PRO A 268 8.58 4.65 -16.28
CA PRO A 268 8.99 4.64 -14.87
C PRO A 268 8.30 5.70 -14.02
N ARG A 269 7.95 6.85 -14.61
CA ARG A 269 7.31 7.94 -13.89
C ARG A 269 5.95 7.52 -13.33
N SER A 270 5.69 7.90 -12.08
CA SER A 270 4.41 7.66 -11.41
C SER A 270 3.90 8.90 -10.70
N ALA A 271 2.58 8.93 -10.47
CA ALA A 271 1.92 9.98 -9.73
C ALA A 271 0.88 9.35 -8.78
N VAL A 272 0.83 9.84 -7.55
CA VAL A 272 -0.19 9.42 -6.59
C VAL A 272 -1.45 10.22 -6.83
N GLN A 273 -2.57 9.53 -6.85
CA GLN A 273 -3.92 10.05 -7.04
C GLN A 273 -4.80 9.70 -5.85
N MET A 274 -5.96 10.30 -5.81
CA MET A 274 -6.98 9.98 -4.81
C MET A 274 -8.37 10.07 -5.41
N ALA A 275 -9.25 9.16 -4.99
CA ALA A 275 -10.67 9.16 -5.31
C ALA A 275 -11.51 8.77 -4.10
N GLU A 276 -12.80 9.06 -4.13
CA GLU A 276 -13.74 8.61 -3.11
C GLU A 276 -14.35 7.27 -3.52
N LEU A 277 -14.38 6.33 -2.58
CA LEU A 277 -15.08 5.06 -2.73
C LEU A 277 -16.54 5.21 -2.31
N LYS A 278 -17.43 4.51 -2.99
CA LYS A 278 -18.86 4.44 -2.65
C LYS A 278 -19.35 3.01 -2.65
N ILE A 279 -20.44 2.77 -1.95
CA ILE A 279 -21.16 1.50 -2.01
C ILE A 279 -22.47 1.76 -2.77
N GLU A 280 -22.60 1.14 -3.95
CA GLU A 280 -23.77 1.22 -4.80
C GLU A 280 -24.27 -0.19 -5.10
N ASP A 281 -25.54 -0.47 -4.82
CA ASP A 281 -26.16 -1.79 -4.97
C ASP A 281 -25.35 -2.93 -4.32
N GLY A 282 -24.74 -2.64 -3.15
CA GLY A 282 -23.94 -3.60 -2.39
C GLY A 282 -22.54 -3.87 -2.96
N ARG A 283 -22.09 -3.09 -3.93
CA ARG A 283 -20.76 -3.17 -4.56
C ARG A 283 -19.95 -1.93 -4.24
N LEU A 284 -18.63 -2.11 -4.12
CA LEU A 284 -17.70 -0.99 -3.99
C LEU A 284 -17.45 -0.40 -5.38
N THR A 285 -17.63 0.91 -5.51
CA THR A 285 -17.45 1.66 -6.76
C THR A 285 -16.49 2.82 -6.57
N CYS A 286 -15.88 3.28 -7.66
CA CYS A 286 -14.94 4.40 -7.67
C CYS A 286 -15.07 5.20 -8.97
N ASP A 287 -15.60 6.41 -8.88
CA ASP A 287 -15.47 7.39 -9.98
C ASP A 287 -14.24 8.26 -9.75
N ARG A 288 -13.12 7.87 -10.36
CA ARG A 288 -11.83 8.57 -10.23
C ARG A 288 -11.84 9.98 -10.84
N ASN A 289 -12.83 10.31 -11.67
CA ASN A 289 -12.97 11.61 -12.30
C ASN A 289 -13.85 12.59 -11.49
N ALA A 290 -14.58 12.07 -10.51
CA ALA A 290 -15.42 12.92 -9.66
C ALA A 290 -14.58 13.93 -8.87
N GLU A 291 -15.08 15.16 -8.80
CA GLU A 291 -14.55 16.16 -7.90
C GLU A 291 -15.14 15.97 -6.50
N PHE A 292 -14.30 16.01 -5.48
CA PHE A 292 -14.74 15.90 -4.09
C PHE A 292 -13.85 16.74 -3.17
N ASP A 293 -14.39 17.07 -2.02
CA ASP A 293 -13.64 17.64 -0.91
C ASP A 293 -13.41 16.53 0.12
N ALA A 294 -12.17 16.28 0.47
CA ALA A 294 -11.85 15.34 1.52
C ALA A 294 -11.75 16.10 2.85
N ASP A 295 -12.68 15.87 3.75
CA ASP A 295 -12.44 16.10 5.16
C ASP A 295 -12.01 14.77 5.80
N TRP A 296 -10.72 14.57 5.89
CA TRP A 296 -10.12 13.38 6.46
C TRP A 296 -10.19 13.35 8.00
N ARG A 297 -10.75 14.40 8.61
CA ARG A 297 -10.77 14.58 10.08
C ARG A 297 -12.08 14.17 10.72
N ALA A 298 -13.05 13.76 9.89
CA ALA A 298 -14.37 13.36 10.36
C ALA A 298 -14.35 12.07 11.20
#